data_fba3913bf530459055b70014d5805b81
#
_entry.id   fba3913bf530459055b70014d5805b81
#
_cell.length_a   1.000
_cell.length_b   1.000
_cell.length_c   1.000
_cell.angle_alpha   90.00
_cell.angle_beta   90.00
_cell.angle_gamma   90.00
#
_symmetry.space_group_name_H-M   'P 1'
#
loop_
_entity.id
_entity.type
_entity.pdbx_description
1 polymer ?
#
loop_
_entity_poly.entity_id
_entity_poly.type
_entity_poly.pdbx_seq_one_letter_code
_entity_poly.pdbx_strand_id
1 'polypeptide(L)'
;MGIFSGLFKSRDKPTNSYDSPSYAYFFGRSNAGKRVTDRTALQHIAVYACVRVLSEAIAQLPLHVYKYNDSGKERVPQHPLYFLLHDQPNPEMTSFVFRETLMSHLLIYGNAYAQIIRNGRGDVIGLYPLMPDKMKVDRDEKNRLIYIYSCYDEANPNLKEQGDIILYADEVLHIPGLGFDGLVGYSPIALAKNAIGISIACEEYGASFFGNGASPSGVLEHPGVIKNPERVRDAWQRAYGGRNAHKVAVLEEGMKFTPIAIPNNEAQFLETRKFQIEEIARMYRVPLHMIGDLDHATFSNVEHLSLDFVKYSLDPWIVRWEQSLQKALLSDSEKGQYFVKFNVDGLLRGDYASRMQGYATARQNGWMSANDIRELEDMNILSEEEGGNLYLVNGSFTKLVDAGAFANQNSEKEEKTK
;
A
#
# COMPACT_ATOMS: atom_id res chain seq x y z
N MET A 1 39.83 7.08 -29.27
CA MET A 1 39.01 7.82 -28.30
C MET A 1 37.55 7.74 -28.78
N GLY A 2 36.71 6.99 -28.09
CA GLY A 2 35.36 6.72 -28.55
C GLY A 2 34.46 7.95 -28.45
N ILE A 3 33.65 8.17 -29.48
CA ILE A 3 32.65 9.25 -29.61
C ILE A 3 31.66 9.29 -28.45
N PHE A 4 31.57 8.24 -27.65
CA PHE A 4 30.65 8.10 -26.51
C PHE A 4 31.24 8.47 -25.14
N SER A 5 32.51 8.85 -25.03
CA SER A 5 33.15 9.14 -23.72
C SER A 5 32.64 10.43 -23.04
N GLY A 6 31.95 11.29 -23.77
CA GLY A 6 31.36 12.53 -23.22
C GLY A 6 29.89 12.40 -22.75
N LEU A 7 29.16 11.39 -23.22
CA LEU A 7 27.73 11.22 -22.92
C LEU A 7 27.44 10.65 -21.49
N PHE A 8 28.45 10.12 -20.82
CA PHE A 8 28.30 9.45 -19.52
C PHE A 8 28.98 10.18 -18.36
N LYS A 9 29.42 11.41 -18.57
CA LYS A 9 30.28 12.12 -17.60
C LYS A 9 29.55 12.79 -16.44
N SER A 10 28.22 12.88 -16.47
CA SER A 10 27.48 13.53 -15.36
C SER A 10 26.09 12.94 -15.29
N ARG A 11 25.89 12.02 -14.36
CA ARG A 11 24.57 11.69 -13.88
C ARG A 11 24.28 12.61 -12.71
N ASP A 12 23.10 13.24 -12.72
CA ASP A 12 22.69 14.10 -11.64
C ASP A 12 22.62 13.35 -10.32
N LYS A 13 22.88 14.04 -9.23
CA LYS A 13 22.66 13.50 -7.89
C LYS A 13 21.16 13.27 -7.67
N PRO A 14 20.77 12.29 -6.85
CA PRO A 14 19.37 12.09 -6.49
C PRO A 14 18.76 13.37 -5.92
N THR A 15 17.63 13.81 -6.51
CA THR A 15 16.99 15.09 -6.15
C THR A 15 15.93 14.96 -5.06
N ASN A 16 15.48 13.73 -4.79
CA ASN A 16 14.44 13.44 -3.81
C ASN A 16 14.99 12.90 -2.47
N SER A 17 16.31 12.97 -2.28
CA SER A 17 16.93 12.58 -1.02
C SER A 17 16.50 13.51 0.13
N TYR A 18 16.51 13.01 1.38
CA TYR A 18 16.08 13.75 2.57
C TYR A 18 16.80 15.09 2.77
N ASP A 19 18.03 15.23 2.28
CA ASP A 19 18.81 16.47 2.36
C ASP A 19 18.57 17.43 1.18
N SER A 20 17.70 17.08 0.22
CA SER A 20 17.44 17.96 -0.90
C SER A 20 16.55 19.14 -0.48
N PRO A 21 16.76 20.34 -1.07
CA PRO A 21 15.86 21.47 -0.86
C PRO A 21 14.41 21.15 -1.21
N SER A 22 14.19 20.25 -2.19
CA SER A 22 12.86 19.76 -2.57
C SER A 22 12.19 19.01 -1.42
N TYR A 23 12.93 18.16 -0.71
CA TYR A 23 12.41 17.45 0.44
C TYR A 23 12.00 18.40 1.56
N ALA A 24 12.83 19.37 1.92
CA ALA A 24 12.53 20.38 2.92
C ALA A 24 11.28 21.20 2.57
N TYR A 25 11.01 21.44 1.27
CA TYR A 25 9.81 22.11 0.82
C TYR A 25 8.54 21.30 1.07
N PHE A 26 8.59 19.96 0.86
CA PHE A 26 7.43 19.10 1.05
C PHE A 26 7.16 18.80 2.52
N PHE A 27 8.18 18.75 3.39
CA PHE A 27 8.01 18.53 4.82
C PHE A 27 7.89 19.86 5.58
N GLY A 28 7.02 19.87 6.61
CA GLY A 28 6.82 21.05 7.43
C GLY A 28 5.37 21.27 7.83
N ARG A 29 5.03 22.55 8.13
CA ARG A 29 3.65 22.92 8.48
C ARG A 29 2.77 22.91 7.24
N SER A 30 1.55 22.37 7.39
CA SER A 30 0.48 22.51 6.40
C SER A 30 -0.06 23.95 6.38
N ASN A 31 -0.82 24.30 5.35
CA ASN A 31 -1.52 25.59 5.26
C ASN A 31 -2.54 25.76 6.41
N ALA A 32 -3.00 24.67 7.03
CA ALA A 32 -3.82 24.69 8.25
C ALA A 32 -3.01 24.92 9.53
N GLY A 33 -1.70 25.22 9.43
CA GLY A 33 -0.82 25.46 10.57
C GLY A 33 -0.39 24.20 11.34
N LYS A 34 -0.83 23.02 10.91
CA LYS A 34 -0.50 21.74 11.57
C LYS A 34 0.82 21.18 11.05
N ARG A 35 1.61 20.61 11.97
CA ARG A 35 2.82 19.89 11.60
C ARG A 35 2.43 18.48 11.19
N VAL A 36 2.69 18.13 9.93
CA VAL A 36 2.46 16.80 9.39
C VAL A 36 3.80 16.09 9.27
N THR A 37 3.95 15.03 10.04
CA THR A 37 5.08 14.10 10.01
C THR A 37 4.54 12.70 9.72
N ASP A 38 5.41 11.76 9.45
CA ASP A 38 5.09 10.32 9.35
C ASP A 38 4.27 9.83 10.56
N ARG A 39 4.72 10.17 11.77
CA ARG A 39 4.04 9.78 13.02
C ARG A 39 2.68 10.43 13.19
N THR A 40 2.59 11.75 12.98
CA THR A 40 1.29 12.44 13.13
C THR A 40 0.30 12.07 12.04
N ALA A 41 0.78 11.77 10.82
CA ALA A 41 -0.07 11.28 9.74
C ALA A 41 -0.64 9.89 10.04
N LEU A 42 0.16 8.98 10.61
CA LEU A 42 -0.29 7.63 10.99
C LEU A 42 -1.26 7.63 12.18
N GLN A 43 -1.29 8.68 12.98
CA GLN A 43 -2.33 8.84 14.02
C GLN A 43 -3.70 9.15 13.41
N HIS A 44 -3.75 9.66 12.18
CA HIS A 44 -5.00 9.88 11.46
C HIS A 44 -5.55 8.55 10.95
N ILE A 45 -6.78 8.21 11.35
CA ILE A 45 -7.37 6.89 11.13
C ILE A 45 -7.46 6.49 9.65
N ALA A 46 -7.80 7.44 8.76
CA ALA A 46 -7.90 7.16 7.33
C ALA A 46 -6.54 6.87 6.68
N VAL A 47 -5.48 7.57 7.09
CA VAL A 47 -4.10 7.31 6.63
C VAL A 47 -3.68 5.92 7.08
N TYR A 48 -3.85 5.61 8.37
CA TYR A 48 -3.52 4.31 8.93
C TYR A 48 -4.28 3.18 8.22
N ALA A 49 -5.59 3.35 8.01
CA ALA A 49 -6.44 2.36 7.35
C ALA A 49 -5.96 2.08 5.90
N CYS A 50 -5.66 3.13 5.12
CA CYS A 50 -5.16 2.98 3.76
C CYS A 50 -3.79 2.30 3.70
N VAL A 51 -2.86 2.71 4.56
CA VAL A 51 -1.53 2.09 4.67
C VAL A 51 -1.66 0.62 5.04
N ARG A 52 -2.49 0.30 6.02
CA ARG A 52 -2.75 -1.06 6.48
C ARG A 52 -3.32 -1.94 5.35
N VAL A 53 -4.41 -1.50 4.71
CA VAL A 53 -5.07 -2.26 3.63
C VAL A 53 -4.09 -2.61 2.51
N LEU A 54 -3.28 -1.65 2.04
CA LEU A 54 -2.32 -1.90 0.96
C LEU A 54 -1.15 -2.77 1.42
N SER A 55 -0.66 -2.57 2.64
CA SER A 55 0.48 -3.35 3.17
C SER A 55 0.10 -4.81 3.39
N GLU A 56 -1.06 -5.08 4.02
CA GLU A 56 -1.58 -6.41 4.22
C GLU A 56 -1.91 -7.10 2.89
N ALA A 57 -2.48 -6.35 1.90
CA ALA A 57 -2.80 -6.89 0.59
C ALA A 57 -1.56 -7.38 -0.17
N ILE A 58 -0.44 -6.66 -0.13
CA ILE A 58 0.83 -7.13 -0.72
C ILE A 58 1.46 -8.24 0.10
N ALA A 59 1.42 -8.14 1.43
CA ALA A 59 2.05 -9.10 2.32
C ALA A 59 1.45 -10.50 2.23
N GLN A 60 0.14 -10.61 2.02
CA GLN A 60 -0.57 -11.90 1.90
C GLN A 60 -0.33 -12.62 0.58
N LEU A 61 0.15 -11.93 -0.48
CA LEU A 61 0.39 -12.55 -1.78
C LEU A 61 1.57 -13.51 -1.72
N PRO A 62 1.41 -14.79 -2.13
CA PRO A 62 2.55 -15.70 -2.26
C PRO A 62 3.53 -15.20 -3.31
N LEU A 63 4.81 -15.17 -2.97
CA LEU A 63 5.89 -14.74 -3.85
C LEU A 63 6.72 -15.95 -4.24
N HIS A 64 6.80 -16.24 -5.52
CA HIS A 64 7.47 -17.43 -6.04
C HIS A 64 8.62 -17.09 -6.97
N VAL A 65 9.60 -17.98 -7.04
CA VAL A 65 10.66 -17.95 -8.04
C VAL A 65 10.28 -18.93 -9.17
N TYR A 66 10.36 -18.45 -10.39
CA TYR A 66 10.09 -19.19 -11.62
C TYR A 66 11.31 -19.24 -12.52
N LYS A 67 11.38 -20.30 -13.34
CA LYS A 67 12.35 -20.44 -14.42
C LYS A 67 11.62 -20.57 -15.75
N TYR A 68 12.15 -19.94 -16.79
CA TYR A 68 11.69 -20.16 -18.16
C TYR A 68 12.22 -21.51 -18.67
N ASN A 69 11.37 -22.26 -19.33
CA ASN A 69 11.72 -23.49 -20.04
C ASN A 69 11.05 -23.49 -21.43
N ASP A 70 11.33 -24.51 -22.25
CA ASP A 70 10.81 -24.59 -23.63
C ASP A 70 9.28 -24.72 -23.71
N SER A 71 8.63 -25.17 -22.63
CA SER A 71 7.17 -25.29 -22.53
C SER A 71 6.48 -24.11 -21.84
N GLY A 72 7.24 -23.11 -21.38
CA GLY A 72 6.71 -21.92 -20.71
C GLY A 72 7.49 -21.54 -19.46
N LYS A 73 6.89 -21.67 -18.29
CA LYS A 73 7.51 -21.34 -16.99
C LYS A 73 7.21 -22.44 -15.97
N GLU A 74 8.14 -22.69 -15.09
CA GLU A 74 7.97 -23.60 -13.96
C GLU A 74 8.37 -22.93 -12.64
N ARG A 75 7.70 -23.29 -11.55
CA ARG A 75 8.05 -22.85 -10.20
C ARG A 75 9.27 -23.64 -9.72
N VAL A 76 10.25 -22.96 -9.13
CA VAL A 76 11.53 -23.56 -8.70
C VAL A 76 11.70 -23.43 -7.19
N PRO A 77 11.07 -24.31 -6.36
CA PRO A 77 11.18 -24.25 -4.91
C PRO A 77 12.60 -24.51 -4.38
N GLN A 78 13.45 -25.16 -5.19
CA GLN A 78 14.83 -25.48 -4.82
C GLN A 78 15.80 -24.30 -4.98
N HIS A 79 15.36 -23.20 -5.59
CA HIS A 79 16.18 -22.01 -5.76
C HIS A 79 16.48 -21.37 -4.40
N PRO A 80 17.71 -20.95 -4.09
CA PRO A 80 18.07 -20.36 -2.79
C PRO A 80 17.18 -19.20 -2.37
N LEU A 81 16.78 -18.33 -3.31
CA LEU A 81 15.89 -17.22 -3.06
C LEU A 81 14.44 -17.62 -2.74
N TYR A 82 14.02 -18.86 -3.07
CA TYR A 82 12.63 -19.26 -2.87
C TYR A 82 12.25 -19.19 -1.40
N PHE A 83 13.00 -19.85 -0.53
CA PHE A 83 12.75 -19.86 0.91
C PHE A 83 12.79 -18.45 1.51
N LEU A 84 13.76 -17.60 1.10
CA LEU A 84 13.88 -16.24 1.60
C LEU A 84 12.69 -15.35 1.21
N LEU A 85 12.18 -15.51 0.01
CA LEU A 85 11.09 -14.65 -0.48
C LEU A 85 9.71 -15.17 -0.11
N HIS A 86 9.54 -16.50 -0.07
CA HIS A 86 8.27 -17.14 0.20
C HIS A 86 8.01 -17.35 1.69
N ASP A 87 8.99 -17.83 2.45
CA ASP A 87 8.79 -18.27 3.83
C ASP A 87 9.43 -17.32 4.84
N GLN A 88 10.76 -17.13 4.79
CA GLN A 88 11.50 -16.46 5.85
C GLN A 88 12.73 -15.71 5.31
N PRO A 89 12.67 -14.36 5.21
CA PRO A 89 13.78 -13.53 4.70
C PRO A 89 14.99 -13.47 5.64
N ASN A 90 14.79 -13.64 6.93
CA ASN A 90 15.81 -13.65 7.97
C ASN A 90 15.28 -14.36 9.24
N PRO A 91 16.12 -14.67 10.24
CA PRO A 91 15.69 -15.38 11.46
C PRO A 91 14.69 -14.61 12.34
N GLU A 92 14.52 -13.30 12.15
CA GLU A 92 13.75 -12.43 13.03
C GLU A 92 12.29 -12.27 12.59
N MET A 93 11.99 -12.49 11.29
CA MET A 93 10.65 -12.21 10.75
C MET A 93 10.24 -13.18 9.65
N THR A 94 8.93 -13.33 9.50
CA THR A 94 8.33 -14.07 8.38
C THR A 94 8.32 -13.22 7.11
N SER A 95 8.13 -13.85 5.97
CA SER A 95 8.01 -13.16 4.68
C SER A 95 6.80 -12.21 4.64
N PHE A 96 5.71 -12.55 5.36
CA PHE A 96 4.56 -11.65 5.51
C PHE A 96 4.96 -10.35 6.18
N VAL A 97 5.56 -10.42 7.39
CA VAL A 97 5.98 -9.24 8.16
C VAL A 97 7.00 -8.40 7.38
N PHE A 98 7.94 -9.04 6.69
CA PHE A 98 8.92 -8.37 5.85
C PHE A 98 8.26 -7.54 4.73
N ARG A 99 7.33 -8.16 3.98
CA ARG A 99 6.62 -7.47 2.89
C ARG A 99 5.72 -6.38 3.41
N GLU A 100 4.99 -6.62 4.52
CA GLU A 100 4.15 -5.62 5.17
C GLU A 100 4.98 -4.40 5.61
N THR A 101 6.13 -4.62 6.24
CA THR A 101 7.04 -3.57 6.69
C THR A 101 7.56 -2.74 5.51
N LEU A 102 8.09 -3.38 4.48
CA LEU A 102 8.61 -2.65 3.32
C LEU A 102 7.51 -1.93 2.54
N MET A 103 6.30 -2.52 2.45
CA MET A 103 5.18 -1.84 1.80
C MET A 103 4.71 -0.64 2.62
N SER A 104 4.67 -0.72 3.95
CA SER A 104 4.38 0.42 4.81
C SER A 104 5.43 1.54 4.64
N HIS A 105 6.70 1.19 4.52
CA HIS A 105 7.78 2.15 4.21
C HIS A 105 7.53 2.87 2.88
N LEU A 106 7.14 2.14 1.83
CA LEU A 106 6.78 2.74 0.53
C LEU A 106 5.64 3.74 0.64
N LEU A 107 4.59 3.38 1.37
CA LEU A 107 3.38 4.20 1.50
C LEU A 107 3.58 5.43 2.41
N ILE A 108 4.54 5.38 3.32
CA ILE A 108 4.83 6.48 4.24
C ILE A 108 5.94 7.36 3.68
N TYR A 109 7.07 6.76 3.32
CA TYR A 109 8.29 7.46 2.93
C TYR A 109 8.53 7.53 1.42
N GLY A 110 7.76 6.78 0.64
CA GLY A 110 7.93 6.69 -0.81
C GLY A 110 9.10 5.81 -1.26
N ASN A 111 9.81 5.18 -0.32
CA ASN A 111 10.91 4.27 -0.59
C ASN A 111 10.93 3.16 0.44
N ALA A 112 11.32 1.96 0.01
CA ALA A 112 11.61 0.86 0.92
C ALA A 112 13.02 0.34 0.64
N TYR A 113 13.73 0.03 1.73
CA TYR A 113 15.10 -0.47 1.68
C TYR A 113 15.22 -1.72 2.52
N ALA A 114 16.02 -2.68 2.02
CA ALA A 114 16.48 -3.79 2.83
C ALA A 114 17.96 -4.07 2.53
N GLN A 115 18.73 -4.39 3.56
CA GLN A 115 20.10 -4.85 3.40
C GLN A 115 20.10 -6.27 2.86
N ILE A 116 20.92 -6.54 1.87
CA ILE A 116 21.15 -7.86 1.27
C ILE A 116 22.39 -8.45 1.90
N ILE A 117 22.23 -9.56 2.63
CA ILE A 117 23.35 -10.30 3.16
C ILE A 117 23.69 -11.46 2.21
N ARG A 118 24.96 -11.54 1.80
CA ARG A 118 25.46 -12.58 0.90
C ARG A 118 26.51 -13.44 1.59
N ASN A 119 26.57 -14.70 1.20
CA ASN A 119 27.64 -15.62 1.64
C ASN A 119 28.90 -15.41 0.79
N GLY A 120 29.99 -16.14 1.13
CA GLY A 120 31.25 -16.07 0.40
C GLY A 120 31.19 -16.56 -1.06
N ARG A 121 30.08 -17.15 -1.50
CA ARG A 121 29.81 -17.56 -2.89
C ARG A 121 29.00 -16.52 -3.67
N GLY A 122 28.50 -15.48 -2.99
CA GLY A 122 27.64 -14.47 -3.57
C GLY A 122 26.13 -14.76 -3.47
N ASP A 123 25.72 -15.91 -2.93
CA ASP A 123 24.30 -16.23 -2.75
C ASP A 123 23.69 -15.36 -1.66
N VAL A 124 22.46 -14.92 -1.86
CA VAL A 124 21.70 -14.17 -0.86
C VAL A 124 21.28 -15.12 0.26
N ILE A 125 21.62 -14.79 1.51
CA ILE A 125 21.30 -15.59 2.69
C ILE A 125 20.40 -14.85 3.69
N GLY A 126 20.13 -13.59 3.47
CA GLY A 126 19.22 -12.82 4.33
C GLY A 126 18.88 -11.45 3.79
N LEU A 127 17.69 -10.96 4.15
CA LEU A 127 17.18 -9.63 3.82
C LEU A 127 16.69 -8.97 5.10
N TYR A 128 17.23 -7.79 5.44
CA TYR A 128 16.89 -7.04 6.65
C TYR A 128 16.37 -5.66 6.30
N PRO A 129 15.15 -5.29 6.70
CA PRO A 129 14.60 -3.95 6.44
C PRO A 129 15.47 -2.86 7.03
N LEU A 130 15.67 -1.78 6.27
CA LEU A 130 16.34 -0.57 6.72
C LEU A 130 15.34 0.58 6.78
N MET A 131 15.45 1.40 7.84
CA MET A 131 14.56 2.54 8.06
C MET A 131 14.79 3.62 7.01
N PRO A 132 13.75 4.02 6.23
CA PRO A 132 13.93 4.99 5.16
C PRO A 132 14.29 6.40 5.64
N ASP A 133 13.86 6.81 6.83
CA ASP A 133 14.18 8.09 7.43
C ASP A 133 15.66 8.23 7.84
N LYS A 134 16.37 7.10 7.94
CA LYS A 134 17.81 7.03 8.19
C LYS A 134 18.63 6.79 6.92
N MET A 135 17.99 6.70 5.75
CA MET A 135 18.65 6.35 4.49
C MET A 135 18.79 7.57 3.59
N LYS A 136 20.00 7.86 3.17
CA LYS A 136 20.33 8.85 2.14
C LYS A 136 20.88 8.16 0.91
N VAL A 137 20.30 8.45 -0.24
CA VAL A 137 20.79 7.98 -1.54
C VAL A 137 21.67 9.06 -2.16
N ASP A 138 22.89 8.74 -2.53
CA ASP A 138 23.85 9.70 -3.12
C ASP A 138 24.74 8.98 -4.16
N ARG A 139 25.75 9.67 -4.67
CA ARG A 139 26.75 9.14 -5.58
C ARG A 139 28.15 9.38 -5.02
N ASP A 140 29.00 8.37 -5.17
CA ASP A 140 30.41 8.47 -4.81
C ASP A 140 31.20 9.32 -5.82
N GLU A 141 32.51 9.54 -5.55
CA GLU A 141 33.42 10.28 -6.42
C GLU A 141 33.54 9.68 -7.83
N LYS A 142 33.26 8.37 -7.98
CA LYS A 142 33.25 7.66 -9.26
C LYS A 142 31.87 7.66 -9.92
N ASN A 143 30.93 8.44 -9.38
CA ASN A 143 29.54 8.56 -9.86
C ASN A 143 28.74 7.25 -9.76
N ARG A 144 29.14 6.32 -8.88
CA ARG A 144 28.38 5.11 -8.57
C ARG A 144 27.32 5.43 -7.52
N LEU A 145 26.14 4.82 -7.65
CA LEU A 145 25.06 4.95 -6.66
C LEU A 145 25.50 4.31 -5.34
N ILE A 146 25.36 5.06 -4.25
CA ILE A 146 25.63 4.62 -2.88
C ILE A 146 24.45 4.95 -1.99
N TYR A 147 24.32 4.19 -0.91
CA TYR A 147 23.32 4.33 0.12
C TYR A 147 24.04 4.60 1.44
N ILE A 148 23.76 5.74 2.04
CA ILE A 148 24.37 6.16 3.29
C ILE A 148 23.32 5.95 4.39
N TYR A 149 23.54 4.99 5.27
CA TYR A 149 22.64 4.67 6.37
C TYR A 149 23.17 5.25 7.67
N SER A 150 22.39 6.12 8.28
CA SER A 150 22.74 6.72 9.56
C SER A 150 22.40 5.79 10.73
N CYS A 151 23.43 5.34 11.43
CA CYS A 151 23.26 4.53 12.66
C CYS A 151 22.95 5.37 13.88
N TYR A 152 22.88 6.69 13.75
CA TYR A 152 22.56 7.58 14.86
C TYR A 152 21.12 7.34 15.33
N ASP A 153 20.98 7.13 16.64
CA ASP A 153 19.69 7.06 17.34
C ASP A 153 19.72 8.02 18.53
N GLU A 154 18.82 9.02 18.52
CA GLU A 154 18.70 9.97 19.63
C GLU A 154 18.33 9.30 20.93
N ALA A 155 17.58 8.19 20.89
CA ALA A 155 17.15 7.43 22.05
C ALA A 155 18.25 6.54 22.63
N ASN A 156 19.32 6.25 21.86
CA ASN A 156 20.42 5.40 22.31
C ASN A 156 21.78 6.09 22.11
N PRO A 157 22.25 6.88 23.10
CA PRO A 157 23.51 7.62 23.00
C PRO A 157 24.74 6.75 22.77
N ASN A 158 24.69 5.46 23.09
CA ASN A 158 25.81 4.54 22.91
C ASN A 158 26.04 4.17 21.43
N LEU A 159 25.04 4.41 20.56
CA LEU A 159 25.18 4.23 19.09
C LEU A 159 25.80 5.45 18.39
N LYS A 160 26.07 6.54 19.11
CA LYS A 160 26.69 7.76 18.56
C LYS A 160 28.10 7.54 17.98
N GLU A 161 28.79 6.48 18.40
CA GLU A 161 30.14 6.15 17.92
C GLU A 161 30.15 5.35 16.62
N GLN A 162 29.03 4.76 16.22
CA GLN A 162 28.87 4.14 14.91
C GLN A 162 28.47 5.22 13.90
N GLY A 163 29.43 5.74 13.16
CA GLY A 163 29.18 6.70 12.08
C GLY A 163 28.26 6.16 10.98
N ASP A 164 28.04 6.96 9.95
CA ASP A 164 27.25 6.55 8.79
C ASP A 164 27.89 5.33 8.10
N ILE A 165 27.06 4.36 7.72
CA ILE A 165 27.48 3.18 6.97
C ILE A 165 27.19 3.43 5.50
N ILE A 166 28.20 3.25 4.65
CA ILE A 166 28.04 3.34 3.20
C ILE A 166 27.82 1.93 2.65
N LEU A 167 26.67 1.74 2.03
CA LEU A 167 26.28 0.51 1.34
C LEU A 167 26.31 0.74 -0.18
N TYR A 168 26.76 -0.25 -0.93
CA TYR A 168 26.74 -0.21 -2.39
C TYR A 168 25.42 -0.74 -2.96
N ALA A 169 25.20 -0.52 -4.25
CA ALA A 169 23.93 -0.87 -4.91
C ALA A 169 23.60 -2.37 -4.93
N ASP A 170 24.61 -3.22 -4.81
CA ASP A 170 24.47 -4.68 -4.72
C ASP A 170 24.23 -5.19 -3.29
N GLU A 171 24.38 -4.31 -2.30
CA GLU A 171 24.12 -4.60 -0.89
C GLU A 171 22.73 -4.12 -0.43
N VAL A 172 22.00 -3.42 -1.30
CA VAL A 172 20.68 -2.84 -0.93
C VAL A 172 19.61 -3.21 -1.92
N LEU A 173 18.58 -3.88 -1.43
CA LEU A 173 17.29 -3.95 -2.12
C LEU A 173 16.60 -2.59 -1.94
N HIS A 174 16.47 -1.83 -3.01
CA HIS A 174 15.74 -0.58 -3.03
C HIS A 174 14.51 -0.69 -3.92
N ILE A 175 13.34 -0.45 -3.35
CA ILE A 175 12.06 -0.37 -4.04
C ILE A 175 11.62 1.10 -3.99
N PRO A 176 11.79 1.88 -5.08
CA PRO A 176 11.37 3.27 -5.12
C PRO A 176 9.89 3.40 -5.45
N GLY A 177 9.19 4.33 -4.81
CA GLY A 177 7.86 4.78 -5.17
C GLY A 177 7.86 5.67 -6.42
N LEU A 178 6.79 6.45 -6.59
CA LEU A 178 6.74 7.49 -7.63
C LEU A 178 7.70 8.61 -7.24
N GLY A 179 8.67 8.87 -8.10
CA GLY A 179 9.66 9.94 -7.96
C GLY A 179 9.85 10.70 -9.25
N PHE A 180 10.59 11.79 -9.19
CA PHE A 180 10.86 12.63 -10.36
C PHE A 180 12.10 12.16 -11.14
N ASP A 181 13.14 11.71 -10.43
CA ASP A 181 14.41 11.30 -11.02
C ASP A 181 14.51 9.81 -11.36
N GLY A 182 13.48 9.02 -11.00
CA GLY A 182 13.48 7.58 -11.18
C GLY A 182 14.42 6.80 -10.25
N LEU A 183 15.07 7.48 -9.31
CA LEU A 183 15.98 6.90 -8.33
C LEU A 183 15.35 6.84 -6.95
N VAL A 184 14.74 7.94 -6.51
CA VAL A 184 14.14 8.08 -5.18
C VAL A 184 12.70 8.53 -5.31
N GLY A 185 11.79 7.81 -4.62
CA GLY A 185 10.37 8.14 -4.57
C GLY A 185 10.05 9.30 -3.62
N TYR A 186 9.01 10.05 -3.93
CA TYR A 186 8.43 11.04 -3.00
C TYR A 186 7.64 10.36 -1.90
N SER A 187 7.71 10.92 -0.69
CA SER A 187 6.81 10.50 0.39
C SER A 187 5.37 10.91 0.04
N PRO A 188 4.42 9.95 -0.02
CA PRO A 188 3.00 10.27 -0.22
C PRO A 188 2.45 11.20 0.86
N ILE A 189 2.86 11.01 2.13
CA ILE A 189 2.48 11.87 3.25
C ILE A 189 2.96 13.30 3.04
N ALA A 190 4.20 13.48 2.59
CA ALA A 190 4.74 14.82 2.32
C ALA A 190 3.99 15.54 1.20
N LEU A 191 3.65 14.82 0.13
CA LEU A 191 2.87 15.36 -0.98
C LEU A 191 1.45 15.76 -0.55
N ALA A 192 0.82 14.98 0.31
CA ALA A 192 -0.55 15.21 0.80
C ALA A 192 -0.61 16.00 2.12
N LYS A 193 0.49 16.63 2.55
CA LYS A 193 0.56 17.29 3.87
C LYS A 193 -0.56 18.29 4.13
N ASN A 194 -1.06 18.99 3.10
CA ASN A 194 -2.12 19.95 3.26
C ASN A 194 -3.47 19.27 3.52
N ALA A 195 -3.82 18.23 2.78
CA ALA A 195 -5.04 17.47 2.99
C ALA A 195 -5.04 16.80 4.39
N ILE A 196 -3.95 16.15 4.74
CA ILE A 196 -3.78 15.53 6.06
C ILE A 196 -3.81 16.59 7.18
N GLY A 197 -3.16 17.74 6.97
CA GLY A 197 -3.13 18.82 7.94
C GLY A 197 -4.50 19.47 8.16
N ILE A 198 -5.32 19.61 7.13
CA ILE A 198 -6.71 20.07 7.25
C ILE A 198 -7.53 19.04 8.03
N SER A 199 -7.36 17.76 7.73
CA SER A 199 -8.07 16.68 8.43
C SER A 199 -7.74 16.65 9.92
N ILE A 200 -6.46 16.77 10.30
CA ILE A 200 -6.02 16.89 11.70
C ILE A 200 -6.66 18.15 12.35
N ALA A 201 -6.67 19.28 11.66
CA ALA A 201 -7.27 20.49 12.18
C ALA A 201 -8.79 20.35 12.41
N CYS A 202 -9.50 19.64 11.52
CA CYS A 202 -10.92 19.29 11.70
C CYS A 202 -11.15 18.39 12.91
N GLU A 203 -10.30 17.38 13.12
CA GLU A 203 -10.39 16.50 14.29
C GLU A 203 -10.18 17.28 15.60
N GLU A 204 -9.16 18.13 15.67
CA GLU A 204 -8.89 18.96 16.85
C GLU A 204 -10.02 19.97 17.11
N TYR A 205 -10.55 20.57 16.06
CA TYR A 205 -11.71 21.45 16.19
C TYR A 205 -12.91 20.70 16.76
N GLY A 206 -13.24 19.51 16.20
CA GLY A 206 -14.31 18.67 16.72
C GLY A 206 -14.07 18.24 18.16
N ALA A 207 -12.86 17.80 18.50
CA ALA A 207 -12.50 17.43 19.87
C ALA A 207 -12.66 18.60 20.85
N SER A 208 -12.24 19.82 20.45
CA SER A 208 -12.41 21.04 21.26
C SER A 208 -13.88 21.42 21.41
N PHE A 209 -14.65 21.35 20.33
CA PHE A 209 -16.07 21.66 20.33
C PHE A 209 -16.85 20.73 21.26
N PHE A 210 -16.69 19.41 21.09
CA PHE A 210 -17.36 18.42 21.96
C PHE A 210 -16.82 18.43 23.40
N GLY A 211 -15.50 18.63 23.55
CA GLY A 211 -14.86 18.70 24.87
C GLY A 211 -15.36 19.89 25.70
N ASN A 212 -15.74 20.99 25.06
CA ASN A 212 -16.34 22.15 25.70
C ASN A 212 -17.87 22.05 25.82
N GLY A 213 -18.47 20.87 25.59
CA GLY A 213 -19.90 20.60 25.76
C GLY A 213 -20.74 21.11 24.62
N ALA A 214 -20.16 21.26 23.41
CA ALA A 214 -20.84 21.77 22.20
C ALA A 214 -21.53 23.13 22.41
N SER A 215 -21.12 23.88 23.46
CA SER A 215 -21.68 25.20 23.77
C SER A 215 -21.01 26.24 22.92
N PRO A 216 -21.75 27.04 22.17
CA PRO A 216 -21.18 28.15 21.44
C PRO A 216 -20.57 29.18 22.38
N SER A 217 -19.48 29.81 21.94
CA SER A 217 -18.91 30.97 22.62
C SER A 217 -19.99 32.05 22.72
N GLY A 218 -20.07 32.72 23.83
CA GLY A 218 -21.04 33.77 24.03
C GLY A 218 -20.43 34.99 24.73
N VAL A 219 -21.12 36.07 24.69
CA VAL A 219 -20.80 37.27 25.44
C VAL A 219 -21.66 37.32 26.70
N LEU A 220 -21.02 37.47 27.86
CA LEU A 220 -21.68 37.81 29.10
C LEU A 220 -21.78 39.35 29.16
N GLU A 221 -22.97 39.85 29.00
CA GLU A 221 -23.28 41.27 29.10
C GLU A 221 -23.68 41.62 30.52
N HIS A 222 -23.15 42.71 31.04
CA HIS A 222 -23.49 43.24 32.35
C HIS A 222 -23.84 44.73 32.23
N PRO A 223 -24.96 45.22 32.83
CA PRO A 223 -25.41 46.61 32.69
C PRO A 223 -24.48 47.63 33.36
N GLY A 224 -23.58 47.20 34.20
CA GLY A 224 -22.61 48.08 34.91
C GLY A 224 -21.16 47.70 34.54
N VAL A 225 -20.20 48.38 35.23
CA VAL A 225 -18.77 48.13 35.02
C VAL A 225 -18.29 46.95 35.88
N ILE A 226 -17.80 45.92 35.20
CA ILE A 226 -17.17 44.75 35.87
C ILE A 226 -15.73 45.14 36.22
N LYS A 227 -15.40 45.20 37.53
CA LYS A 227 -14.05 45.52 38.02
C LYS A 227 -12.99 44.47 37.67
N ASN A 228 -13.39 43.24 37.52
CA ASN A 228 -12.48 42.14 37.20
C ASN A 228 -13.17 41.16 36.20
N PRO A 229 -13.09 41.40 34.90
CA PRO A 229 -13.74 40.55 33.88
C PRO A 229 -13.17 39.12 33.86
N GLU A 230 -11.88 38.94 34.14
CA GLU A 230 -11.24 37.63 34.12
C GLU A 230 -11.83 36.71 35.20
N ARG A 231 -12.03 37.22 36.39
CA ARG A 231 -12.64 36.46 37.50
C ARG A 231 -14.05 35.98 37.15
N VAL A 232 -14.84 36.81 36.46
CA VAL A 232 -16.20 36.48 36.03
C VAL A 232 -16.14 35.39 34.96
N ARG A 233 -15.24 35.53 33.97
CA ARG A 233 -15.01 34.54 32.95
C ARG A 233 -14.60 33.17 33.52
N ASP A 234 -13.64 33.19 34.45
CA ASP A 234 -13.13 31.96 35.07
C ASP A 234 -14.17 31.28 35.98
N ALA A 235 -14.99 32.08 36.69
CA ALA A 235 -16.11 31.54 37.45
C ALA A 235 -17.18 30.94 36.58
N TRP A 236 -17.50 31.57 35.45
CA TRP A 236 -18.41 31.05 34.42
C TRP A 236 -17.91 29.75 33.86
N GLN A 237 -16.66 29.71 33.44
CA GLN A 237 -16.06 28.51 32.81
C GLN A 237 -16.00 27.33 33.80
N ARG A 238 -15.73 27.57 35.07
CA ARG A 238 -15.80 26.54 36.13
C ARG A 238 -17.21 26.05 36.39
N ALA A 239 -18.18 26.92 36.40
CA ALA A 239 -19.58 26.59 36.70
C ALA A 239 -20.29 25.89 35.53
N TYR A 240 -20.03 26.30 34.29
CA TYR A 240 -20.76 25.92 33.12
C TYR A 240 -19.92 25.40 31.96
N GLY A 241 -18.60 25.26 32.12
CA GLY A 241 -17.70 24.66 31.12
C GLY A 241 -17.51 23.15 31.29
N GLY A 242 -17.06 22.50 30.23
CA GLY A 242 -16.72 21.08 30.21
C GLY A 242 -17.89 20.19 30.64
N ARG A 243 -17.72 19.33 31.64
CA ARG A 243 -18.77 18.40 32.13
C ARG A 243 -20.02 19.09 32.68
N ASN A 244 -19.97 20.39 32.92
CA ASN A 244 -21.08 21.18 33.46
C ASN A 244 -21.85 21.97 32.39
N ALA A 245 -21.52 21.81 31.11
CA ALA A 245 -22.05 22.61 30.00
C ALA A 245 -23.59 22.51 29.83
N HIS A 246 -24.22 21.47 30.36
CA HIS A 246 -25.67 21.28 30.27
C HIS A 246 -26.43 21.70 31.54
N LYS A 247 -25.77 22.33 32.52
CA LYS A 247 -26.45 22.83 33.72
C LYS A 247 -27.17 24.14 33.43
N VAL A 248 -28.30 24.33 34.09
CA VAL A 248 -29.04 25.59 34.02
C VAL A 248 -28.18 26.72 34.60
N ALA A 249 -27.95 27.73 33.79
CA ALA A 249 -27.23 28.94 34.22
C ALA A 249 -28.16 29.91 34.95
N VAL A 250 -27.79 30.34 36.13
CA VAL A 250 -28.48 31.44 36.86
C VAL A 250 -27.61 32.69 36.71
N LEU A 251 -28.17 33.72 36.12
CA LEU A 251 -27.52 35.00 35.90
C LEU A 251 -28.01 36.01 36.90
N GLU A 252 -27.09 36.63 37.64
CA GLU A 252 -27.38 37.64 38.66
C GLU A 252 -27.20 39.06 38.13
N GLU A 253 -27.71 40.06 38.87
CA GLU A 253 -27.49 41.50 38.62
C GLU A 253 -27.77 41.98 37.21
N GLY A 254 -28.74 41.37 36.51
CA GLY A 254 -29.14 41.78 35.19
C GLY A 254 -28.16 41.35 34.07
N MET A 255 -27.25 40.46 34.33
CA MET A 255 -26.39 39.84 33.32
C MET A 255 -27.25 39.15 32.24
N LYS A 256 -26.78 39.22 31.01
CA LYS A 256 -27.35 38.47 29.88
C LYS A 256 -26.25 37.65 29.22
N PHE A 257 -26.59 36.46 28.80
CA PHE A 257 -25.72 35.64 27.96
C PHE A 257 -26.26 35.68 26.53
N THR A 258 -25.48 36.27 25.65
CA THR A 258 -25.78 36.32 24.22
C THR A 258 -24.83 35.33 23.52
N PRO A 259 -25.31 34.21 23.03
CA PRO A 259 -24.46 33.30 22.30
C PRO A 259 -23.98 33.92 21.00
N ILE A 260 -22.68 33.92 20.77
CA ILE A 260 -22.09 34.19 19.47
C ILE A 260 -22.09 32.87 18.72
N ALA A 261 -23.27 32.47 18.24
CA ALA A 261 -23.36 31.30 17.38
C ALA A 261 -22.86 31.73 15.98
N ILE A 262 -21.68 31.28 15.60
CA ILE A 262 -21.47 30.94 14.20
C ILE A 262 -22.35 29.67 14.01
N PRO A 263 -23.42 29.72 13.19
CA PRO A 263 -24.21 28.52 12.94
C PRO A 263 -23.28 27.49 12.29
N ASN A 264 -22.74 26.65 13.14
CA ASN A 264 -21.98 25.51 12.66
C ASN A 264 -23.03 24.54 12.15
N ASN A 265 -23.18 24.53 10.84
CA ASN A 265 -24.05 23.55 10.21
C ASN A 265 -23.38 22.19 10.49
N GLU A 266 -23.85 21.47 11.51
CA GLU A 266 -23.28 20.17 11.92
C GLU A 266 -23.15 19.22 10.72
N ALA A 267 -24.10 19.34 9.77
CA ALA A 267 -24.05 18.64 8.50
C ALA A 267 -22.80 19.01 7.67
N GLN A 268 -22.46 20.31 7.56
CA GLN A 268 -21.28 20.76 6.79
C GLN A 268 -19.96 20.30 7.43
N PHE A 269 -19.90 20.23 8.77
CA PHE A 269 -18.73 19.68 9.46
C PHE A 269 -18.55 18.20 9.18
N LEU A 270 -19.64 17.41 9.23
CA LEU A 270 -19.61 15.98 8.90
C LEU A 270 -19.26 15.74 7.43
N GLU A 271 -19.83 16.53 6.52
CA GLU A 271 -19.49 16.46 5.09
C GLU A 271 -18.02 16.80 4.84
N THR A 272 -17.48 17.81 5.52
CA THR A 272 -16.05 18.15 5.41
C THR A 272 -15.16 17.00 5.89
N ARG A 273 -15.51 16.35 7.01
CA ARG A 273 -14.76 15.18 7.49
C ARG A 273 -14.81 14.02 6.51
N LYS A 274 -15.98 13.70 5.95
CA LYS A 274 -16.12 12.67 4.92
C LYS A 274 -15.25 12.99 3.70
N PHE A 275 -15.33 14.20 3.20
CA PHE A 275 -14.51 14.64 2.06
C PHE A 275 -13.01 14.49 2.32
N GLN A 276 -12.53 14.80 3.53
CA GLN A 276 -11.10 14.61 3.86
C GLN A 276 -10.69 13.14 3.89
N ILE A 277 -11.56 12.24 4.35
CA ILE A 277 -11.32 10.79 4.31
C ILE A 277 -11.25 10.32 2.85
N GLU A 278 -12.16 10.77 1.99
CA GLU A 278 -12.15 10.46 0.56
C GLU A 278 -10.88 10.96 -0.14
N GLU A 279 -10.39 12.16 0.19
CA GLU A 279 -9.15 12.71 -0.36
C GLU A 279 -7.94 11.84 0.00
N ILE A 280 -7.86 11.39 1.26
CA ILE A 280 -6.81 10.48 1.73
C ILE A 280 -6.92 9.13 1.01
N ALA A 281 -8.11 8.57 0.91
CA ALA A 281 -8.35 7.31 0.19
C ALA A 281 -7.97 7.43 -1.30
N ARG A 282 -8.29 8.55 -1.94
CA ARG A 282 -7.93 8.87 -3.34
C ARG A 282 -6.42 8.94 -3.53
N MET A 283 -5.69 9.54 -2.60
CA MET A 283 -4.23 9.61 -2.64
C MET A 283 -3.59 8.22 -2.69
N TYR A 284 -4.10 7.28 -1.88
CA TYR A 284 -3.63 5.90 -1.82
C TYR A 284 -4.29 4.99 -2.84
N ARG A 285 -5.30 5.46 -3.59
CA ARG A 285 -6.14 4.67 -4.50
C ARG A 285 -6.83 3.49 -3.79
N VAL A 286 -7.22 3.67 -2.54
CA VAL A 286 -7.95 2.66 -1.77
C VAL A 286 -9.44 2.92 -1.92
N PRO A 287 -10.25 1.95 -2.36
CA PRO A 287 -11.70 2.09 -2.40
C PRO A 287 -12.29 2.32 -1.00
N LEU A 288 -13.24 3.23 -0.89
CA LEU A 288 -13.81 3.67 0.39
C LEU A 288 -14.40 2.52 1.22
N HIS A 289 -15.01 1.53 0.57
CA HIS A 289 -15.58 0.37 1.26
C HIS A 289 -14.53 -0.45 2.02
N MET A 290 -13.26 -0.45 1.59
CA MET A 290 -12.18 -1.16 2.26
C MET A 290 -11.69 -0.46 3.54
N ILE A 291 -12.00 0.81 3.69
CA ILE A 291 -11.71 1.58 4.91
C ILE A 291 -12.96 1.83 5.77
N GLY A 292 -14.07 1.12 5.47
CA GLY A 292 -15.29 1.10 6.29
C GLY A 292 -16.34 2.14 5.91
N ASP A 293 -16.18 2.87 4.80
CA ASP A 293 -17.21 3.76 4.28
C ASP A 293 -18.06 3.03 3.22
N LEU A 294 -19.31 2.76 3.56
CA LEU A 294 -20.25 2.01 2.73
C LEU A 294 -21.36 2.86 2.11
N ASP A 295 -21.29 4.18 2.23
CA ASP A 295 -22.38 5.09 1.82
C ASP A 295 -22.77 4.94 0.34
N HIS A 296 -21.87 4.48 -0.51
CA HIS A 296 -22.09 4.25 -1.95
C HIS A 296 -21.87 2.81 -2.38
N ALA A 297 -21.70 1.88 -1.44
CA ALA A 297 -21.47 0.47 -1.72
C ALA A 297 -22.79 -0.30 -1.80
N THR A 298 -23.07 -0.89 -2.98
CA THR A 298 -24.14 -1.89 -3.16
C THR A 298 -23.49 -3.27 -3.32
N PHE A 299 -24.19 -4.33 -2.97
CA PHE A 299 -23.66 -5.69 -3.07
C PHE A 299 -23.13 -6.03 -4.48
N SER A 300 -23.79 -5.56 -5.53
CA SER A 300 -23.34 -5.77 -6.92
C SER A 300 -22.11 -4.97 -7.31
N ASN A 301 -21.83 -3.86 -6.64
CA ASN A 301 -20.67 -3.02 -6.95
C ASN A 301 -19.41 -3.44 -6.20
N VAL A 302 -19.53 -4.08 -5.03
CA VAL A 302 -18.38 -4.44 -4.18
C VAL A 302 -17.46 -5.43 -4.90
N GLU A 303 -17.99 -6.38 -5.63
CA GLU A 303 -17.20 -7.34 -6.40
C GLU A 303 -16.37 -6.65 -7.50
N HIS A 304 -17.00 -5.77 -8.29
CA HIS A 304 -16.30 -4.98 -9.29
C HIS A 304 -15.25 -4.04 -8.68
N LEU A 305 -15.57 -3.39 -7.56
CA LEU A 305 -14.63 -2.52 -6.85
C LEU A 305 -13.44 -3.31 -6.29
N SER A 306 -13.65 -4.57 -5.89
CA SER A 306 -12.56 -5.44 -5.43
C SER A 306 -11.63 -5.83 -6.58
N LEU A 307 -12.16 -6.13 -7.78
CA LEU A 307 -11.36 -6.37 -8.98
C LEU A 307 -10.61 -5.12 -9.43
N ASP A 308 -11.25 -3.97 -9.38
CA ASP A 308 -10.64 -2.68 -9.69
C ASP A 308 -9.51 -2.35 -8.70
N PHE A 309 -9.66 -2.68 -7.43
CA PHE A 309 -8.60 -2.53 -6.44
C PHE A 309 -7.37 -3.35 -6.80
N VAL A 310 -7.55 -4.61 -7.19
CA VAL A 310 -6.42 -5.45 -7.63
C VAL A 310 -5.77 -4.85 -8.88
N LYS A 311 -6.55 -4.51 -9.89
CA LYS A 311 -6.05 -4.05 -11.20
C LYS A 311 -5.40 -2.66 -11.16
N TYR A 312 -6.00 -1.71 -10.45
CA TYR A 312 -5.58 -0.31 -10.51
C TYR A 312 -4.79 0.16 -9.29
N SER A 313 -4.97 -0.50 -8.13
CA SER A 313 -4.28 -0.12 -6.90
C SER A 313 -3.10 -1.03 -6.60
N LEU A 314 -3.28 -2.36 -6.67
CA LEU A 314 -2.23 -3.32 -6.30
C LEU A 314 -1.26 -3.65 -7.43
N ASP A 315 -1.74 -3.87 -8.66
CA ASP A 315 -0.90 -4.31 -9.78
C ASP A 315 0.31 -3.41 -10.04
N PRO A 316 0.20 -2.05 -10.01
CA PRO A 316 1.37 -1.19 -10.14
C PRO A 316 2.43 -1.40 -9.04
N TRP A 317 2.00 -1.72 -7.83
CA TRP A 317 2.92 -2.06 -6.73
C TRP A 317 3.54 -3.43 -6.93
N ILE A 318 2.76 -4.42 -7.33
CA ILE A 318 3.22 -5.78 -7.64
C ILE A 318 4.35 -5.74 -8.67
N VAL A 319 4.11 -5.09 -9.81
CA VAL A 319 5.12 -4.94 -10.87
C VAL A 319 6.39 -4.26 -10.36
N ARG A 320 6.24 -3.21 -9.57
CA ARG A 320 7.37 -2.47 -8.98
C ARG A 320 8.20 -3.35 -8.05
N TRP A 321 7.54 -4.13 -7.21
CA TRP A 321 8.19 -5.09 -6.33
C TRP A 321 8.93 -6.17 -7.12
N GLU A 322 8.25 -6.84 -8.06
CA GLU A 322 8.82 -7.91 -8.88
C GLU A 322 10.08 -7.45 -9.60
N GLN A 323 10.02 -6.29 -10.26
CA GLN A 323 11.16 -5.75 -10.98
C GLN A 323 12.31 -5.35 -10.06
N SER A 324 12.03 -4.77 -8.89
CA SER A 324 13.07 -4.39 -7.93
C SER A 324 13.77 -5.61 -7.33
N LEU A 325 12.99 -6.65 -6.98
CA LEU A 325 13.54 -7.91 -6.49
C LEU A 325 14.41 -8.60 -7.53
N GLN A 326 13.95 -8.70 -8.77
CA GLN A 326 14.73 -9.30 -9.86
C GLN A 326 16.03 -8.53 -10.12
N LYS A 327 15.96 -7.20 -10.11
CA LYS A 327 17.13 -6.35 -10.32
C LYS A 327 18.18 -6.54 -9.23
N ALA A 328 17.79 -6.64 -7.97
CA ALA A 328 18.68 -6.63 -6.82
C ALA A 328 19.18 -8.02 -6.40
N LEU A 329 18.36 -9.05 -6.55
CA LEU A 329 18.62 -10.37 -5.96
C LEU A 329 19.13 -11.40 -6.96
N LEU A 330 18.70 -11.34 -8.23
CA LEU A 330 19.18 -12.25 -9.26
C LEU A 330 20.56 -11.85 -9.75
N SER A 331 21.46 -12.81 -9.85
CA SER A 331 22.77 -12.64 -10.47
C SER A 331 22.63 -12.38 -11.98
N ASP A 332 23.68 -11.83 -12.62
CA ASP A 332 23.65 -11.55 -14.05
C ASP A 332 23.51 -12.82 -14.91
N SER A 333 23.93 -13.99 -14.41
CA SER A 333 23.74 -15.28 -15.05
C SER A 333 22.33 -15.83 -14.92
N GLU A 334 21.60 -15.43 -13.90
CA GLU A 334 20.21 -15.84 -13.64
C GLU A 334 19.20 -14.94 -14.35
N LYS A 335 19.53 -13.67 -14.57
CA LYS A 335 18.68 -12.73 -15.28
C LYS A 335 18.35 -13.23 -16.68
N GLY A 336 17.06 -13.21 -17.02
CA GLY A 336 16.56 -13.75 -18.28
C GLY A 336 16.22 -15.25 -18.27
N GLN A 337 16.71 -16.01 -17.28
CA GLN A 337 16.33 -17.40 -17.07
C GLN A 337 15.33 -17.54 -15.92
N TYR A 338 15.56 -16.82 -14.84
CA TYR A 338 14.73 -16.82 -13.63
C TYR A 338 14.01 -15.49 -13.48
N PHE A 339 12.86 -15.52 -12.83
CA PHE A 339 12.12 -14.35 -12.44
C PHE A 339 11.32 -14.59 -11.16
N VAL A 340 11.02 -13.50 -10.46
CA VAL A 340 10.21 -13.50 -9.24
C VAL A 340 8.83 -12.96 -9.59
N LYS A 341 7.77 -13.64 -9.13
CA LYS A 341 6.41 -13.24 -9.41
C LYS A 341 5.48 -13.51 -8.25
N PHE A 342 4.61 -12.53 -7.96
CA PHE A 342 3.50 -12.70 -7.04
C PHE A 342 2.39 -13.56 -7.67
N ASN A 343 1.79 -14.40 -6.86
CA ASN A 343 0.55 -15.07 -7.24
C ASN A 343 -0.64 -14.23 -6.76
N VAL A 344 -1.35 -13.61 -7.70
CA VAL A 344 -2.52 -12.78 -7.43
C VAL A 344 -3.84 -13.55 -7.52
N ASP A 345 -3.79 -14.83 -7.92
CA ASP A 345 -5.00 -15.64 -8.16
C ASP A 345 -5.92 -15.66 -6.93
N GLY A 346 -5.33 -15.65 -5.72
CA GLY A 346 -6.09 -15.62 -4.48
C GLY A 346 -6.97 -14.38 -4.31
N LEU A 347 -6.50 -13.21 -4.76
CA LEU A 347 -7.26 -11.94 -4.70
C LEU A 347 -8.28 -11.81 -5.84
N LEU A 348 -8.00 -12.41 -6.99
CA LEU A 348 -8.88 -12.41 -8.15
C LEU A 348 -9.96 -13.50 -8.06
N ARG A 349 -9.83 -14.41 -7.10
CA ARG A 349 -10.82 -15.44 -6.84
C ARG A 349 -12.11 -14.74 -6.38
N GLY A 350 -13.07 -14.65 -7.28
CA GLY A 350 -14.46 -14.26 -6.99
C GLY A 350 -15.10 -15.15 -5.92
N ASP A 351 -16.39 -15.06 -5.76
CA ASP A 351 -17.09 -15.98 -4.87
C ASP A 351 -16.82 -17.45 -5.24
N TYR A 352 -17.11 -18.34 -4.31
CA TYR A 352 -16.90 -19.78 -4.49
C TYR A 352 -17.56 -20.32 -5.76
N ALA A 353 -18.77 -19.83 -6.09
CA ALA A 353 -19.54 -20.28 -7.24
C ALA A 353 -18.87 -19.88 -8.56
N SER A 354 -18.43 -18.63 -8.69
CA SER A 354 -17.73 -18.12 -9.88
C SER A 354 -16.41 -18.87 -10.08
N ARG A 355 -15.67 -19.16 -9.01
CA ARG A 355 -14.43 -19.94 -9.06
C ARG A 355 -14.67 -21.37 -9.55
N MET A 356 -15.64 -22.07 -8.95
CA MET A 356 -15.99 -23.44 -9.36
C MET A 356 -16.48 -23.50 -10.81
N GLN A 357 -17.23 -22.52 -11.26
CA GLN A 357 -17.62 -22.40 -12.67
C GLN A 357 -16.41 -22.16 -13.58
N GLY A 358 -15.46 -21.35 -13.17
CA GLY A 358 -14.19 -21.14 -13.88
C GLY A 358 -13.39 -22.43 -14.01
N TYR A 359 -13.26 -23.22 -12.95
CA TYR A 359 -12.59 -24.52 -12.99
C TYR A 359 -13.32 -25.53 -13.89
N ALA A 360 -14.66 -25.57 -13.83
CA ALA A 360 -15.44 -26.43 -14.70
C ALA A 360 -15.18 -26.08 -16.17
N THR A 361 -15.16 -24.79 -16.51
CA THR A 361 -14.87 -24.31 -17.86
C THR A 361 -13.45 -24.64 -18.29
N ALA A 362 -12.45 -24.41 -17.42
CA ALA A 362 -11.04 -24.70 -17.70
C ALA A 362 -10.80 -26.22 -17.91
N ARG A 363 -11.46 -27.06 -17.10
CA ARG A 363 -11.40 -28.52 -17.21
C ARG A 363 -12.03 -29.03 -18.49
N GLN A 364 -13.21 -28.50 -18.89
CA GLN A 364 -13.93 -28.89 -20.08
C GLN A 364 -13.24 -28.47 -21.38
N ASN A 365 -12.45 -27.39 -21.34
CA ASN A 365 -11.71 -26.87 -22.49
C ASN A 365 -10.24 -27.34 -22.54
N GLY A 366 -9.81 -28.21 -21.63
CA GLY A 366 -8.48 -28.78 -21.63
C GLY A 366 -7.35 -27.82 -21.17
N TRP A 367 -7.68 -26.75 -20.45
CA TRP A 367 -6.67 -25.81 -19.94
C TRP A 367 -6.10 -26.23 -18.59
N MET A 368 -6.85 -27.01 -17.80
CA MET A 368 -6.44 -27.47 -16.48
C MET A 368 -6.71 -28.97 -16.32
N SER A 369 -5.76 -29.65 -15.69
CA SER A 369 -5.93 -31.01 -15.18
C SER A 369 -6.71 -31.02 -13.85
N ALA A 370 -7.08 -32.19 -13.35
CA ALA A 370 -7.67 -32.30 -12.02
C ALA A 370 -6.67 -31.91 -10.94
N ASN A 371 -5.39 -32.26 -11.12
CA ASN A 371 -4.34 -31.92 -10.16
C ASN A 371 -4.02 -30.45 -10.12
N ASP A 372 -4.07 -29.73 -11.25
CA ASP A 372 -3.92 -28.27 -11.26
C ASP A 372 -4.99 -27.59 -10.39
N ILE A 373 -6.26 -28.06 -10.50
CA ILE A 373 -7.36 -27.53 -9.68
C ILE A 373 -7.19 -27.90 -8.22
N ARG A 374 -6.78 -29.15 -7.93
CA ARG A 374 -6.57 -29.63 -6.56
C ARG A 374 -5.42 -28.89 -5.87
N GLU A 375 -4.34 -28.60 -6.60
CA GLU A 375 -3.23 -27.78 -6.07
C GLU A 375 -3.68 -26.35 -5.75
N LEU A 376 -4.54 -25.76 -6.58
CA LEU A 376 -5.11 -24.45 -6.34
C LEU A 376 -6.06 -24.40 -5.12
N GLU A 377 -6.72 -25.51 -4.80
CA GLU A 377 -7.66 -25.64 -3.67
C GLU A 377 -7.01 -26.32 -2.45
N ASP A 378 -5.67 -26.45 -2.43
CA ASP A 378 -4.89 -27.05 -1.34
C ASP A 378 -5.33 -28.49 -1.01
N MET A 379 -5.67 -29.27 -2.06
CA MET A 379 -6.06 -30.67 -1.97
C MET A 379 -4.90 -31.57 -2.39
N ASN A 380 -4.83 -32.77 -1.80
CA ASN A 380 -3.85 -33.78 -2.24
C ASN A 380 -4.05 -34.12 -3.72
N ILE A 381 -2.94 -34.27 -4.45
CA ILE A 381 -2.96 -34.67 -5.85
C ILE A 381 -3.44 -36.10 -6.03
N LEU A 382 -4.04 -36.40 -7.17
CA LEU A 382 -4.38 -37.76 -7.61
C LEU A 382 -3.18 -38.37 -8.32
N SER A 383 -3.07 -39.71 -8.25
CA SER A 383 -2.05 -40.45 -8.97
C SER A 383 -2.22 -40.40 -10.50
N GLU A 384 -1.22 -40.79 -11.25
CA GLU A 384 -1.31 -40.93 -12.70
C GLU A 384 -2.32 -41.98 -13.11
N GLU A 385 -2.44 -43.09 -12.36
CA GLU A 385 -3.41 -44.15 -12.59
C GLU A 385 -4.85 -43.67 -12.44
N GLU A 386 -5.09 -42.72 -11.53
CA GLU A 386 -6.37 -42.07 -11.34
C GLU A 386 -6.63 -40.96 -12.36
N GLY A 387 -5.69 -40.68 -13.25
CA GLY A 387 -5.82 -39.69 -14.30
C GLY A 387 -5.77 -38.22 -13.81
N GLY A 388 -5.09 -37.99 -12.68
CA GLY A 388 -5.00 -36.64 -12.06
C GLY A 388 -4.43 -35.57 -12.98
N ASN A 389 -3.46 -35.92 -13.82
CA ASN A 389 -2.79 -35.01 -14.75
C ASN A 389 -3.37 -35.00 -16.18
N LEU A 390 -4.50 -35.70 -16.41
CA LEU A 390 -5.13 -35.72 -17.72
C LEU A 390 -5.82 -34.39 -18.03
N TYR A 391 -5.50 -33.83 -19.21
CA TYR A 391 -6.23 -32.72 -19.80
C TYR A 391 -7.38 -33.29 -20.62
N LEU A 392 -8.60 -32.90 -20.30
CA LEU A 392 -9.81 -33.38 -20.96
C LEU A 392 -10.42 -32.25 -21.80
N VAL A 393 -10.90 -32.61 -22.98
CA VAL A 393 -11.64 -31.69 -23.84
C VAL A 393 -12.99 -32.32 -24.20
N ASN A 394 -14.01 -31.49 -24.33
CA ASN A 394 -15.31 -31.95 -24.79
C ASN A 394 -15.22 -32.35 -26.27
N GLY A 395 -15.43 -33.65 -26.55
CA GLY A 395 -15.36 -34.24 -27.90
C GLY A 395 -16.44 -33.74 -28.89
N SER A 396 -17.37 -32.91 -28.41
CA SER A 396 -18.40 -32.29 -29.27
C SER A 396 -17.87 -31.14 -30.13
N PHE A 397 -16.64 -30.64 -29.85
CA PHE A 397 -16.03 -29.61 -30.68
C PHE A 397 -15.31 -30.23 -31.89
N THR A 398 -15.74 -29.82 -33.09
CA THR A 398 -15.06 -30.15 -34.35
C THR A 398 -14.33 -28.92 -34.87
N LYS A 399 -13.30 -29.16 -35.71
CA LYS A 399 -12.60 -28.07 -36.40
C LYS A 399 -13.60 -27.33 -37.27
N LEU A 400 -13.48 -26.01 -37.37
CA LEU A 400 -14.38 -25.18 -38.17
C LEU A 400 -14.42 -25.64 -39.66
N VAL A 401 -13.29 -26.13 -40.19
CA VAL A 401 -13.17 -26.68 -41.54
C VAL A 401 -14.00 -27.96 -41.73
N ASP A 402 -14.22 -28.72 -40.67
CA ASP A 402 -14.99 -29.96 -40.65
C ASP A 402 -16.45 -29.74 -40.18
N ALA A 403 -16.84 -28.50 -39.91
CA ALA A 403 -18.18 -28.13 -39.50
C ALA A 403 -19.17 -28.46 -40.63
N GLY A 404 -20.15 -29.33 -40.34
CA GLY A 404 -21.08 -29.82 -41.34
C GLY A 404 -20.77 -31.21 -41.90
N ALA A 405 -19.58 -31.77 -41.68
CA ALA A 405 -19.23 -33.11 -42.15
C ALA A 405 -20.19 -34.20 -41.61
N PHE A 406 -20.68 -34.06 -40.40
CA PHE A 406 -21.65 -34.95 -39.81
C PHE A 406 -23.08 -34.81 -40.38
N ALA A 407 -23.46 -33.60 -40.84
CA ALA A 407 -24.74 -33.36 -41.48
C ALA A 407 -24.79 -34.05 -42.85
N ASN A 408 -23.68 -34.04 -43.60
CA ASN A 408 -23.56 -34.66 -44.91
C ASN A 408 -23.54 -36.19 -44.82
N GLN A 409 -22.99 -36.81 -43.75
CA GLN A 409 -23.00 -38.27 -43.59
C GLN A 409 -24.40 -38.83 -43.30
N ASN A 410 -25.30 -38.07 -42.70
CA ASN A 410 -26.66 -38.51 -42.45
C ASN A 410 -27.53 -38.41 -43.72
N SER A 411 -27.29 -37.41 -44.58
CA SER A 411 -28.00 -37.29 -45.87
C SER A 411 -27.62 -38.42 -46.84
N GLU A 412 -26.35 -38.85 -46.89
CA GLU A 412 -25.93 -40.00 -47.71
C GLU A 412 -26.44 -41.36 -47.19
N LYS A 413 -26.75 -41.49 -45.89
CA LYS A 413 -27.38 -42.70 -45.37
C LYS A 413 -28.86 -42.78 -45.66
N GLU A 414 -29.58 -41.67 -45.68
CA GLU A 414 -30.99 -41.63 -46.07
C GLU A 414 -31.25 -41.87 -47.56
N GLU A 415 -30.30 -41.47 -48.47
CA GLU A 415 -30.40 -41.77 -49.89
C GLU A 415 -30.10 -43.25 -50.22
N LYS A 416 -29.31 -43.94 -49.38
CA LYS A 416 -29.02 -45.40 -49.59
C LYS A 416 -30.06 -46.33 -49.01
N THR A 417 -31.06 -45.82 -48.35
CA THR A 417 -32.14 -46.60 -47.71
C THR A 417 -33.51 -46.42 -48.40
N LYS A 418 -33.53 -45.69 -49.49
CA LYS A 418 -34.65 -45.63 -50.45
C LYS A 418 -34.29 -46.35 -51.73
#